data_a77c4a5b460399ecdac92da345676ba0
#
_entry.id   a77c4a5b460399ecdac92da345676ba0
#
_cell.length_a   1.000
_cell.length_b   1.000
_cell.length_c   1.000
_cell.angle_alpha   90.00
_cell.angle_beta   90.00
_cell.angle_gamma   90.00
#
_symmetry.space_group_name_H-M   'P 1'
#
loop_
_entity.id
_entity.type
_entity.pdbx_description
1 polymer ?
#
loop_
_entity_poly.entity_id
_entity_poly.type
_entity_poly.pdbx_seq_one_letter_code
_entity_poly.pdbx_strand_id
1 'polypeptide(L)'
;MSENQAREVLVALERGRGPLQRQVEDQLRAAIRSGRLVADERLPSSRALAGDLAVSRGVVSDAYAQLAAEGWLLIAPRSGPRVASSQRAFLKRDSPSLEIAEAVRYDLRPGRPDLSRFPRADWLRSMGAAVRGAGDAELDYPPTAGTWRLREVLAAYRGRVRGTLATGEDVLVCLGAAQAFITIAVALGPAQVAVEDPGHAGIRELLRVRGLEPVPMRVDEEGIVVHELPYGVRAILVTPAHQFPTGVVMSPRRRADLLAWAERRDAIVIEDDYDAEYRYDRAPVGALQGLRPDPMWNTRSGRSPCSAPTGARS
;
A
#
# COMPACT_ATOMS: atom_id res chain seq x y z
N MET A 1 -6.81 54.87 -20.54
CA MET A 1 -5.66 54.17 -21.13
C MET A 1 -5.71 52.77 -20.56
N SER A 2 -6.17 51.82 -21.35
CA SER A 2 -6.41 50.43 -20.93
C SER A 2 -5.26 49.59 -21.47
N GLU A 3 -4.31 49.22 -20.59
CA GLU A 3 -3.25 48.27 -20.93
C GLU A 3 -3.82 46.84 -20.91
N ASN A 4 -4.25 46.43 -22.08
CA ASN A 4 -4.62 45.04 -22.35
C ASN A 4 -3.34 44.27 -22.75
N GLN A 5 -2.46 43.96 -21.78
CA GLN A 5 -1.36 43.04 -21.98
C GLN A 5 -1.91 41.60 -21.84
N ALA A 6 -2.56 41.08 -22.90
CA ALA A 6 -2.73 39.69 -23.07
C ALA A 6 -1.32 39.07 -23.29
N ARG A 7 -0.78 38.40 -22.26
CA ARG A 7 0.44 37.58 -22.43
C ARG A 7 0.20 36.60 -23.57
N GLU A 8 1.13 36.52 -24.52
CA GLU A 8 1.12 35.53 -25.59
C GLU A 8 1.04 34.11 -24.96
N VAL A 9 -0.11 33.47 -25.14
CA VAL A 9 -0.25 32.05 -24.79
C VAL A 9 0.41 31.28 -25.90
N LEU A 10 1.67 30.88 -25.71
CA LEU A 10 2.43 30.08 -26.69
C LEU A 10 1.84 28.66 -26.78
N VAL A 11 0.86 28.49 -27.66
CA VAL A 11 0.30 27.20 -28.10
C VAL A 11 0.81 26.97 -29.53
N ALA A 12 1.58 25.91 -29.73
CA ALA A 12 2.06 25.53 -31.06
C ALA A 12 1.27 24.31 -31.58
N LEU A 13 0.58 24.46 -32.72
CA LEU A 13 -0.23 23.37 -33.30
C LEU A 13 0.52 22.69 -34.44
N GLU A 14 0.56 21.37 -34.40
CA GLU A 14 1.13 20.52 -35.45
C GLU A 14 0.00 19.91 -36.30
N ARG A 15 -0.18 20.40 -37.51
CA ARG A 15 -1.17 19.84 -38.46
C ARG A 15 -0.71 18.44 -38.89
N GLY A 16 -1.56 17.42 -38.62
CA GLY A 16 -1.25 16.01 -38.92
C GLY A 16 -0.95 15.15 -37.69
N ARG A 17 -0.79 15.73 -36.51
CA ARG A 17 -0.51 15.00 -35.24
C ARG A 17 -1.75 14.78 -34.37
N GLY A 18 -2.92 14.69 -35.01
CA GLY A 18 -4.21 14.46 -34.32
C GLY A 18 -5.11 15.69 -34.24
N PRO A 19 -6.25 15.60 -33.55
CA PRO A 19 -7.26 16.67 -33.48
C PRO A 19 -6.68 17.95 -32.87
N LEU A 20 -6.84 19.06 -33.57
CA LEU A 20 -6.31 20.37 -33.15
C LEU A 20 -6.91 20.84 -31.82
N GLN A 21 -8.19 20.55 -31.55
CA GLN A 21 -8.86 20.81 -30.27
C GLN A 21 -8.06 20.18 -29.11
N ARG A 22 -7.72 18.90 -29.22
CA ARG A 22 -6.98 18.16 -28.20
C ARG A 22 -5.58 18.73 -27.96
N GLN A 23 -4.92 19.20 -29.03
CA GLN A 23 -3.61 19.85 -28.90
C GLN A 23 -3.72 21.16 -28.12
N VAL A 24 -4.77 21.98 -28.34
CA VAL A 24 -5.04 23.19 -27.57
C VAL A 24 -5.28 22.84 -26.08
N GLU A 25 -6.13 21.87 -25.81
CA GLU A 25 -6.42 21.39 -24.44
C GLU A 25 -5.15 20.94 -23.72
N ASP A 26 -4.35 20.07 -24.33
CA ASP A 26 -3.15 19.50 -23.71
C ASP A 26 -2.09 20.56 -23.42
N GLN A 27 -1.91 21.51 -24.33
CA GLN A 27 -0.92 22.57 -24.13
C GLN A 27 -1.34 23.59 -23.07
N LEU A 28 -2.61 23.96 -23.03
CA LEU A 28 -3.16 24.83 -21.97
C LEU A 28 -3.08 24.12 -20.61
N ARG A 29 -3.43 22.84 -20.55
CA ARG A 29 -3.34 22.02 -19.36
C ARG A 29 -1.88 21.93 -18.87
N ALA A 30 -0.93 21.74 -19.79
CA ALA A 30 0.50 21.72 -19.48
C ALA A 30 1.00 23.10 -19.00
N ALA A 31 0.53 24.20 -19.60
CA ALA A 31 0.89 25.56 -19.18
C ALA A 31 0.38 25.87 -17.78
N ILE A 32 -0.84 25.46 -17.43
CA ILE A 32 -1.39 25.62 -16.08
C ILE A 32 -0.62 24.74 -15.08
N ARG A 33 -0.35 23.49 -15.40
CA ARG A 33 0.41 22.57 -14.54
C ARG A 33 1.83 23.03 -14.26
N SER A 34 2.49 23.60 -15.25
CA SER A 34 3.86 24.14 -15.09
C SER A 34 3.91 25.50 -14.42
N GLY A 35 2.77 26.12 -14.09
CA GLY A 35 2.70 27.46 -13.52
C GLY A 35 2.99 28.59 -14.51
N ARG A 36 3.11 28.31 -15.81
CA ARG A 36 3.22 29.35 -16.85
C ARG A 36 1.93 30.18 -16.97
N LEU A 37 0.79 29.54 -16.74
CA LEU A 37 -0.50 30.20 -16.54
C LEU A 37 -0.87 30.04 -15.07
N VAL A 38 -1.04 31.18 -14.39
CA VAL A 38 -1.32 31.19 -12.95
C VAL A 38 -2.82 31.29 -12.65
N ALA A 39 -3.20 30.89 -11.44
CA ALA A 39 -4.59 31.00 -10.98
C ALA A 39 -5.14 32.42 -11.16
N ASP A 40 -6.40 32.54 -11.57
CA ASP A 40 -7.14 33.76 -11.90
C ASP A 40 -6.61 34.53 -13.13
N GLU A 41 -5.58 34.03 -13.80
CA GLU A 41 -5.06 34.63 -15.02
C GLU A 41 -6.12 34.57 -16.15
N ARG A 42 -6.29 35.69 -16.85
CA ARG A 42 -7.20 35.77 -17.99
C ARG A 42 -6.58 35.16 -19.23
N LEU A 43 -7.31 34.30 -19.90
CA LEU A 43 -6.98 33.79 -21.22
C LEU A 43 -7.58 34.67 -22.33
N PRO A 44 -6.99 34.64 -23.52
CA PRO A 44 -7.58 35.29 -24.70
C PRO A 44 -9.00 34.77 -24.97
N SER A 45 -9.84 35.60 -25.55
CA SER A 45 -11.15 35.12 -26.02
C SER A 45 -10.99 34.02 -27.06
N SER A 46 -11.98 33.10 -27.16
CA SER A 46 -11.94 32.04 -28.18
C SER A 46 -11.76 32.55 -29.60
N ARG A 47 -12.23 33.77 -29.88
CA ARG A 47 -12.07 34.43 -31.18
C ARG A 47 -10.60 34.93 -31.39
N ALA A 48 -10.00 35.52 -30.35
CA ALA A 48 -8.64 36.00 -30.40
C ALA A 48 -7.65 34.84 -30.55
N LEU A 49 -7.75 33.84 -29.67
CA LEU A 49 -6.86 32.67 -29.72
C LEU A 49 -7.02 31.86 -31.01
N ALA A 50 -8.23 31.75 -31.55
CA ALA A 50 -8.45 31.10 -32.85
C ALA A 50 -7.76 31.84 -34.01
N GLY A 51 -7.78 33.19 -33.95
CA GLY A 51 -7.04 34.01 -34.91
C GLY A 51 -5.53 33.80 -34.81
N ASP A 52 -4.99 33.80 -33.60
CA ASP A 52 -3.54 33.62 -33.34
C ASP A 52 -3.04 32.22 -33.79
N LEU A 53 -3.88 31.20 -33.60
CA LEU A 53 -3.56 29.80 -33.95
C LEU A 53 -3.93 29.42 -35.41
N ALA A 54 -4.54 30.33 -36.17
CA ALA A 54 -5.07 30.10 -37.51
C ALA A 54 -5.98 28.84 -37.59
N VAL A 55 -6.91 28.71 -36.62
CA VAL A 55 -7.90 27.64 -36.55
C VAL A 55 -9.32 28.19 -36.49
N SER A 56 -10.33 27.34 -36.64
CA SER A 56 -11.72 27.77 -36.48
C SER A 56 -12.01 28.13 -35.01
N ARG A 57 -12.90 29.11 -34.80
CA ARG A 57 -13.33 29.49 -33.44
C ARG A 57 -13.93 28.31 -32.68
N GLY A 58 -14.60 27.35 -33.37
CA GLY A 58 -15.17 26.16 -32.78
C GLY A 58 -14.13 25.32 -32.05
N VAL A 59 -12.97 25.09 -32.67
CA VAL A 59 -11.86 24.33 -32.08
C VAL A 59 -11.46 24.89 -30.71
N VAL A 60 -11.30 26.22 -30.61
CA VAL A 60 -10.89 26.85 -29.34
C VAL A 60 -12.05 26.91 -28.35
N SER A 61 -13.27 27.14 -28.83
CA SER A 61 -14.46 27.17 -27.95
C SER A 61 -14.72 25.82 -27.30
N ASP A 62 -14.58 24.73 -28.06
CA ASP A 62 -14.77 23.38 -27.59
C ASP A 62 -13.65 22.97 -26.61
N ALA A 63 -12.39 23.37 -26.90
CA ALA A 63 -11.27 23.17 -25.99
C ALA A 63 -11.48 23.91 -24.65
N TYR A 64 -11.94 25.14 -24.69
CA TYR A 64 -12.23 25.91 -23.48
C TYR A 64 -13.42 25.33 -22.71
N ALA A 65 -14.46 24.86 -23.38
CA ALA A 65 -15.60 24.20 -22.75
C ALA A 65 -15.16 22.91 -22.05
N GLN A 66 -14.32 22.12 -22.70
CA GLN A 66 -13.75 20.89 -22.12
C GLN A 66 -12.89 21.20 -20.88
N LEU A 67 -11.97 22.16 -20.98
CA LEU A 67 -11.13 22.57 -19.85
C LEU A 67 -11.95 23.17 -18.70
N ALA A 68 -13.07 23.83 -19.01
CA ALA A 68 -13.98 24.33 -17.98
C ALA A 68 -14.76 23.20 -17.31
N ALA A 69 -15.23 22.20 -18.07
CA ALA A 69 -15.87 21.02 -17.53
C ALA A 69 -14.93 20.20 -16.63
N GLU A 70 -13.65 20.18 -16.94
CA GLU A 70 -12.61 19.56 -16.14
C GLU A 70 -12.17 20.41 -14.92
N GLY A 71 -12.66 21.66 -14.80
CA GLY A 71 -12.33 22.57 -13.72
C GLY A 71 -10.98 23.29 -13.85
N TRP A 72 -10.34 23.25 -15.03
CA TRP A 72 -9.12 24.01 -15.31
C TRP A 72 -9.39 25.49 -15.56
N LEU A 73 -10.52 25.82 -16.16
CA LEU A 73 -10.94 27.16 -16.50
C LEU A 73 -12.27 27.51 -15.86
N LEU A 74 -12.46 28.79 -15.58
CA LEU A 74 -13.75 29.39 -15.26
C LEU A 74 -14.17 30.27 -16.45
N ILE A 75 -15.36 29.99 -16.98
CA ILE A 75 -15.95 30.81 -18.06
C ILE A 75 -17.14 31.54 -17.48
N ALA A 76 -17.00 32.85 -17.23
CA ALA A 76 -18.09 33.67 -16.75
C ALA A 76 -18.63 34.58 -17.86
N PRO A 77 -19.94 34.79 -17.94
CA PRO A 77 -20.55 35.72 -18.90
C PRO A 77 -19.89 37.12 -18.77
N ARG A 78 -19.46 37.68 -19.88
CA ARG A 78 -18.85 39.01 -20.00
C ARG A 78 -17.43 39.19 -19.46
N SER A 79 -16.82 38.25 -18.73
CA SER A 79 -15.45 38.40 -18.19
C SER A 79 -14.39 37.59 -18.93
N GLY A 80 -14.78 36.72 -19.85
CA GLY A 80 -13.88 35.82 -20.58
C GLY A 80 -13.35 34.64 -19.74
N PRO A 81 -12.61 33.70 -20.36
CA PRO A 81 -12.07 32.54 -19.69
C PRO A 81 -10.89 32.93 -18.76
N ARG A 82 -10.85 32.30 -17.58
CA ARG A 82 -9.78 32.45 -16.58
C ARG A 82 -9.33 31.09 -16.06
N VAL A 83 -8.08 31.00 -15.64
CA VAL A 83 -7.56 29.82 -14.94
C VAL A 83 -8.26 29.69 -13.58
N ALA A 84 -8.75 28.50 -13.25
CA ALA A 84 -9.45 28.24 -11.99
C ALA A 84 -8.49 28.30 -10.79
N SER A 85 -8.89 28.97 -9.71
CA SER A 85 -8.08 29.11 -8.49
C SER A 85 -7.96 27.82 -7.67
N SER A 86 -8.85 26.85 -7.86
CA SER A 86 -8.81 25.54 -7.19
C SER A 86 -7.56 24.70 -7.51
N GLN A 87 -6.87 25.00 -8.60
CA GLN A 87 -5.66 24.29 -9.02
C GLN A 87 -4.42 24.60 -8.14
N ARG A 88 -4.44 25.67 -7.35
CA ARG A 88 -3.32 26.02 -6.46
C ARG A 88 -3.04 24.97 -5.37
N ALA A 89 -4.06 24.22 -4.96
CA ALA A 89 -3.94 23.19 -3.93
C ALA A 89 -3.26 21.89 -4.45
N PHE A 90 -3.35 21.63 -5.76
CA PHE A 90 -2.76 20.42 -6.35
C PHE A 90 -1.30 20.60 -6.79
N LEU A 91 -0.86 21.84 -7.06
CA LEU A 91 0.50 22.14 -7.54
C LEU A 91 1.55 22.20 -6.43
N LYS A 92 1.14 22.23 -5.14
CA LYS A 92 2.03 22.28 -3.97
C LYS A 92 2.26 20.92 -3.29
N ARG A 93 1.96 19.82 -3.94
CA ARG A 93 2.59 18.57 -3.56
C ARG A 93 3.97 18.55 -4.21
N ASP A 94 4.96 18.94 -3.44
CA ASP A 94 6.31 18.47 -3.68
C ASP A 94 6.22 16.96 -3.77
N SER A 95 6.12 16.43 -4.99
CA SER A 95 6.38 15.01 -5.21
C SER A 95 7.79 14.82 -4.65
N PRO A 96 8.00 13.93 -3.68
CA PRO A 96 9.36 13.62 -3.32
C PRO A 96 10.04 13.25 -4.63
N SER A 97 11.01 14.03 -5.03
CA SER A 97 11.86 13.70 -6.16
C SER A 97 12.31 12.29 -5.85
N LEU A 98 12.03 11.35 -6.74
CA LEU A 98 12.76 10.09 -6.74
C LEU A 98 14.20 10.53 -7.03
N GLU A 99 14.90 10.95 -5.96
CA GLU A 99 16.34 11.09 -6.01
C GLU A 99 16.83 9.75 -6.52
N ILE A 100 17.30 9.76 -7.76
CA ILE A 100 18.06 8.64 -8.30
C ILE A 100 19.23 8.58 -7.34
N ALA A 101 19.13 7.69 -6.35
CA ALA A 101 20.16 7.54 -5.33
C ALA A 101 21.48 7.37 -6.08
N GLU A 102 22.43 8.26 -5.82
CA GLU A 102 23.78 8.13 -6.35
C GLU A 102 24.20 6.67 -6.20
N ALA A 103 24.78 6.10 -7.27
CA ALA A 103 25.16 4.70 -7.29
C ALA A 103 26.22 4.47 -6.20
N VAL A 104 25.75 4.07 -5.02
CA VAL A 104 26.65 3.71 -3.91
C VAL A 104 27.41 2.44 -4.30
N ARG A 105 28.69 2.42 -4.05
CA ARG A 105 29.57 1.28 -4.37
C ARG A 105 29.12 -0.01 -3.65
N TYR A 106 28.63 0.13 -2.43
CA TYR A 106 28.10 -0.96 -1.62
C TYR A 106 26.79 -0.48 -0.95
N ASP A 107 25.66 -1.06 -1.31
CA ASP A 107 24.35 -0.78 -0.69
C ASP A 107 24.12 -1.77 0.47
N LEU A 108 24.32 -1.30 1.70
CA LEU A 108 24.12 -2.10 2.92
C LEU A 108 22.76 -1.88 3.57
N ARG A 109 21.81 -1.24 2.87
CA ARG A 109 20.46 -1.06 3.39
C ARG A 109 19.75 -2.40 3.56
N PRO A 110 19.16 -2.68 4.74
CA PRO A 110 18.47 -3.94 5.00
C PRO A 110 17.24 -4.09 4.09
N GLY A 111 16.83 -5.34 3.86
CA GLY A 111 15.61 -5.66 3.11
C GLY A 111 15.72 -5.44 1.58
N ARG A 112 16.93 -5.27 1.04
CA ARG A 112 17.17 -5.17 -0.41
C ARG A 112 17.86 -6.42 -0.94
N PRO A 113 17.14 -7.32 -1.64
CA PRO A 113 17.76 -8.45 -2.31
C PRO A 113 18.54 -8.01 -3.54
N ASP A 114 19.42 -8.88 -4.04
CA ASP A 114 20.07 -8.69 -5.33
C ASP A 114 19.07 -8.86 -6.49
N LEU A 115 18.49 -7.74 -6.94
CA LEU A 115 17.49 -7.69 -8.00
C LEU A 115 18.02 -8.13 -9.38
N SER A 116 19.37 -8.19 -9.56
CA SER A 116 19.96 -8.68 -10.81
C SER A 116 19.67 -10.18 -11.01
N ARG A 117 19.51 -10.92 -9.91
CA ARG A 117 19.23 -12.36 -9.88
C ARG A 117 17.75 -12.71 -9.89
N PHE A 118 16.85 -11.72 -10.02
CA PHE A 118 15.42 -12.00 -10.11
C PHE A 118 15.12 -12.91 -11.30
N PRO A 119 14.41 -14.03 -11.13
CA PRO A 119 14.20 -15.06 -12.15
C PRO A 119 13.13 -14.63 -13.17
N ARG A 120 13.44 -13.60 -13.97
CA ARG A 120 12.49 -12.97 -14.93
C ARG A 120 11.85 -13.95 -15.91
N ALA A 121 12.65 -14.88 -16.45
CA ALA A 121 12.17 -15.85 -17.44
C ALA A 121 11.15 -16.82 -16.83
N ASP A 122 11.44 -17.33 -15.63
CA ASP A 122 10.56 -18.26 -14.91
C ASP A 122 9.27 -17.57 -14.48
N TRP A 123 9.39 -16.32 -14.01
CA TRP A 123 8.25 -15.50 -13.64
C TRP A 123 7.31 -15.26 -14.81
N LEU A 124 7.84 -14.80 -15.95
CA LEU A 124 7.06 -14.55 -17.16
C LEU A 124 6.41 -15.83 -17.70
N ARG A 125 7.13 -16.97 -17.65
CA ARG A 125 6.60 -18.26 -18.04
C ARG A 125 5.41 -18.68 -17.17
N SER A 126 5.55 -18.54 -15.85
CA SER A 126 4.51 -18.90 -14.88
C SER A 126 3.29 -17.98 -15.02
N MET A 127 3.48 -16.68 -15.13
CA MET A 127 2.39 -15.71 -15.37
C MET A 127 1.68 -16.01 -16.70
N GLY A 128 2.45 -16.23 -17.77
CA GLY A 128 1.87 -16.55 -19.07
C GLY A 128 1.08 -17.84 -19.07
N ALA A 129 1.52 -18.86 -18.33
CA ALA A 129 0.77 -20.11 -18.15
C ALA A 129 -0.54 -19.88 -17.36
N ALA A 130 -0.47 -19.11 -16.29
CA ALA A 130 -1.65 -18.80 -15.47
C ALA A 130 -2.71 -18.04 -16.27
N VAL A 131 -2.32 -16.97 -16.98
CA VAL A 131 -3.26 -16.17 -17.79
C VAL A 131 -3.86 -16.95 -18.94
N ARG A 132 -3.08 -17.79 -19.64
CA ARG A 132 -3.60 -18.64 -20.72
C ARG A 132 -4.52 -19.76 -20.24
N GLY A 133 -4.33 -20.23 -19.01
CA GLY A 133 -5.15 -21.29 -18.43
C GLY A 133 -6.37 -20.76 -17.66
N ALA A 134 -6.44 -19.45 -17.41
CA ALA A 134 -7.56 -18.87 -16.68
C ALA A 134 -8.82 -18.81 -17.54
N GLY A 135 -9.95 -19.23 -16.99
CA GLY A 135 -11.27 -18.99 -17.57
C GLY A 135 -11.77 -17.59 -17.26
N ASP A 136 -12.81 -17.12 -17.97
CA ASP A 136 -13.36 -15.77 -17.80
C ASP A 136 -13.75 -15.46 -16.34
N ALA A 137 -14.29 -16.44 -15.64
CA ALA A 137 -14.66 -16.31 -14.22
C ALA A 137 -13.47 -16.13 -13.28
N GLU A 138 -12.28 -16.59 -13.66
CA GLU A 138 -11.04 -16.40 -12.87
C GLU A 138 -10.39 -15.04 -13.12
N LEU A 139 -10.79 -14.36 -14.20
CA LEU A 139 -10.34 -13.00 -14.56
C LEU A 139 -11.25 -11.91 -13.99
N ASP A 140 -12.38 -12.28 -13.41
CA ASP A 140 -13.29 -11.37 -12.71
C ASP A 140 -12.77 -11.04 -11.29
N TYR A 141 -13.52 -10.23 -10.54
CA TYR A 141 -13.18 -9.84 -9.18
C TYR A 141 -12.99 -11.08 -8.27
N PRO A 142 -11.81 -11.27 -7.68
CA PRO A 142 -11.59 -12.39 -6.79
C PRO A 142 -12.33 -12.18 -5.45
N PRO A 143 -12.57 -13.25 -4.69
CA PRO A 143 -13.00 -13.14 -3.30
C PRO A 143 -12.05 -12.24 -2.49
N THR A 144 -12.59 -11.48 -1.53
CA THR A 144 -11.80 -10.51 -0.71
C THR A 144 -10.62 -11.13 0.03
N ALA A 145 -10.69 -12.41 0.37
CA ALA A 145 -9.58 -13.16 0.99
C ALA A 145 -8.54 -13.68 -0.01
N GLY A 146 -8.74 -13.51 -1.31
CA GLY A 146 -7.95 -14.10 -2.38
C GLY A 146 -8.57 -15.37 -2.96
N THR A 147 -8.10 -15.79 -4.13
CA THR A 147 -8.62 -16.98 -4.81
C THR A 147 -8.43 -18.23 -3.96
N TRP A 148 -9.42 -19.12 -3.97
CA TRP A 148 -9.40 -20.34 -3.15
C TRP A 148 -8.17 -21.21 -3.43
N ARG A 149 -7.86 -21.42 -4.70
CA ARG A 149 -6.69 -22.20 -5.13
C ARG A 149 -5.37 -21.66 -4.55
N LEU A 150 -5.16 -20.34 -4.57
CA LEU A 150 -3.96 -19.74 -3.98
C LEU A 150 -3.92 -19.96 -2.47
N ARG A 151 -5.03 -19.78 -1.80
CA ARG A 151 -5.15 -19.94 -0.34
C ARG A 151 -4.85 -21.39 0.09
N GLU A 152 -5.37 -22.39 -0.62
CA GLU A 152 -5.06 -23.79 -0.36
C GLU A 152 -3.58 -24.12 -0.58
N VAL A 153 -3.01 -23.66 -1.71
CA VAL A 153 -1.58 -23.87 -2.01
C VAL A 153 -0.70 -23.24 -0.95
N LEU A 154 -1.02 -22.01 -0.50
CA LEU A 154 -0.28 -21.34 0.57
C LEU A 154 -0.41 -22.07 1.90
N ALA A 155 -1.60 -22.51 2.28
CA ALA A 155 -1.81 -23.27 3.52
C ALA A 155 -1.00 -24.58 3.50
N ALA A 156 -1.10 -25.35 2.42
CA ALA A 156 -0.33 -26.60 2.25
C ALA A 156 1.19 -26.35 2.24
N TYR A 157 1.66 -25.28 1.59
CA TYR A 157 3.06 -24.90 1.59
C TYR A 157 3.56 -24.56 3.00
N ARG A 158 2.85 -23.69 3.72
CA ARG A 158 3.17 -23.30 5.10
C ARG A 158 3.12 -24.47 6.05
N GLY A 159 2.14 -25.35 5.91
CA GLY A 159 2.07 -26.60 6.68
C GLY A 159 3.31 -27.46 6.50
N ARG A 160 3.76 -27.64 5.25
CA ARG A 160 4.93 -28.47 4.92
C ARG A 160 6.26 -27.82 5.36
N VAL A 161 6.41 -26.51 5.18
CA VAL A 161 7.70 -25.82 5.42
C VAL A 161 7.82 -25.31 6.85
N ARG A 162 6.71 -24.88 7.45
CA ARG A 162 6.69 -24.22 8.76
C ARG A 162 5.91 -24.98 9.84
N GLY A 163 5.29 -26.11 9.47
CA GLY A 163 4.48 -26.92 10.39
C GLY A 163 3.20 -26.23 10.85
N THR A 164 2.66 -25.26 10.08
CA THR A 164 1.39 -24.61 10.44
C THR A 164 0.21 -25.56 10.24
N LEU A 165 -0.82 -25.38 11.07
CA LEU A 165 -2.06 -26.18 11.03
C LEU A 165 -3.21 -25.45 10.31
N ALA A 166 -2.90 -24.38 9.60
CA ALA A 166 -3.87 -23.57 8.86
C ALA A 166 -4.39 -24.29 7.61
N THR A 167 -5.65 -24.09 7.29
CA THR A 167 -6.33 -24.51 6.06
C THR A 167 -6.45 -23.32 5.09
N GLY A 168 -6.96 -23.54 3.88
CA GLY A 168 -7.26 -22.46 2.96
C GLY A 168 -8.26 -21.44 3.53
N GLU A 169 -9.13 -21.83 4.45
CA GLU A 169 -10.09 -20.91 5.10
C GLU A 169 -9.40 -19.88 6.02
N ASP A 170 -8.26 -20.25 6.59
CA ASP A 170 -7.49 -19.42 7.51
C ASP A 170 -6.52 -18.47 6.80
N VAL A 171 -6.44 -18.52 5.47
CA VAL A 171 -5.50 -17.71 4.68
C VAL A 171 -6.18 -16.48 4.10
N LEU A 172 -5.62 -15.31 4.40
CA LEU A 172 -5.94 -14.03 3.75
C LEU A 172 -4.75 -13.57 2.90
N VAL A 173 -4.97 -13.40 1.60
CA VAL A 173 -3.94 -12.91 0.67
C VAL A 173 -3.83 -11.39 0.76
N CYS A 174 -2.63 -10.91 1.02
CA CYS A 174 -2.32 -9.47 1.16
C CYS A 174 -1.22 -9.03 0.18
N LEU A 175 -1.18 -7.75 -0.14
CA LEU A 175 -0.12 -7.11 -0.95
C LEU A 175 1.18 -6.88 -0.15
N GLY A 176 1.48 -7.75 0.81
CA GLY A 176 2.67 -7.69 1.64
C GLY A 176 2.37 -7.36 3.10
N ALA A 177 3.44 -7.37 3.93
CA ALA A 177 3.35 -7.24 5.38
C ALA A 177 2.63 -5.97 5.84
N ALA A 178 2.85 -4.83 5.18
CA ALA A 178 2.20 -3.58 5.55
C ALA A 178 0.66 -3.68 5.51
N GLN A 179 0.09 -4.30 4.46
CA GLN A 179 -1.35 -4.52 4.38
C GLN A 179 -1.83 -5.52 5.44
N ALA A 180 -1.05 -6.57 5.70
CA ALA A 180 -1.38 -7.53 6.76
C ALA A 180 -1.45 -6.84 8.13
N PHE A 181 -0.47 -6.02 8.49
CA PHE A 181 -0.48 -5.26 9.75
C PHE A 181 -1.62 -4.24 9.84
N ILE A 182 -1.98 -3.58 8.73
CA ILE A 182 -3.15 -2.70 8.68
C ILE A 182 -4.43 -3.50 8.97
N THR A 183 -4.59 -4.66 8.34
CA THR A 183 -5.76 -5.52 8.53
C THR A 183 -5.86 -6.01 9.98
N ILE A 184 -4.72 -6.44 10.57
CA ILE A 184 -4.64 -6.84 11.98
C ILE A 184 -5.00 -5.67 12.89
N ALA A 185 -4.47 -4.47 12.63
CA ALA A 185 -4.76 -3.29 13.43
C ALA A 185 -6.26 -2.92 13.41
N VAL A 186 -6.90 -3.01 12.24
CA VAL A 186 -8.34 -2.79 12.10
C VAL A 186 -9.15 -3.83 12.88
N ALA A 187 -8.72 -5.10 12.82
CA ALA A 187 -9.42 -6.19 13.53
C ALA A 187 -9.26 -6.10 15.06
N LEU A 188 -8.10 -5.66 15.54
CA LEU A 188 -7.86 -5.46 16.98
C LEU A 188 -8.61 -4.27 17.55
N GLY A 189 -8.81 -3.21 16.74
CA GLY A 189 -9.23 -1.90 17.24
C GLY A 189 -8.18 -1.27 18.17
N PRO A 190 -8.48 -0.13 18.82
CA PRO A 190 -7.56 0.54 19.74
C PRO A 190 -7.13 -0.40 20.88
N ALA A 191 -5.81 -0.70 20.95
CA ALA A 191 -5.27 -1.63 21.94
C ALA A 191 -3.76 -1.42 22.15
N GLN A 192 -3.26 -1.88 23.29
CA GLN A 192 -1.83 -2.02 23.53
C GLN A 192 -1.32 -3.29 22.86
N VAL A 193 -0.20 -3.17 22.11
CA VAL A 193 0.47 -4.28 21.44
C VAL A 193 1.92 -4.31 21.89
N ALA A 194 2.34 -5.37 22.55
CA ALA A 194 3.74 -5.57 22.88
C ALA A 194 4.54 -5.80 21.59
N VAL A 195 5.69 -5.16 21.46
CA VAL A 195 6.57 -5.26 20.31
C VAL A 195 8.01 -5.44 20.77
N GLU A 196 8.79 -6.22 20.05
CA GLU A 196 10.22 -6.42 20.37
C GLU A 196 10.99 -5.11 20.30
N ASP A 197 11.93 -4.90 21.26
CA ASP A 197 12.87 -3.80 21.29
C ASP A 197 14.30 -4.32 21.64
N PRO A 198 15.27 -4.24 20.69
CA PRO A 198 15.15 -3.65 19.36
C PRO A 198 14.19 -4.40 18.43
N GLY A 199 13.59 -3.70 17.47
CA GLY A 199 12.63 -4.25 16.51
C GLY A 199 12.40 -3.31 15.32
N HIS A 200 11.52 -3.67 14.41
CA HIS A 200 11.28 -2.92 13.17
C HIS A 200 10.53 -1.60 13.42
N ALA A 201 11.26 -0.47 13.35
CA ALA A 201 10.72 0.87 13.63
C ALA A 201 9.53 1.24 12.72
N GLY A 202 9.58 0.87 11.42
CA GLY A 202 8.49 1.15 10.47
C GLY A 202 7.19 0.43 10.81
N ILE A 203 7.26 -0.78 11.36
CA ILE A 203 6.06 -1.51 11.80
C ILE A 203 5.48 -0.84 13.06
N ARG A 204 6.32 -0.46 14.03
CA ARG A 204 5.87 0.28 15.22
C ARG A 204 5.13 1.56 14.85
N GLU A 205 5.66 2.33 13.90
CA GLU A 205 5.01 3.55 13.43
C GLU A 205 3.70 3.27 12.71
N LEU A 206 3.66 2.23 11.86
CA LEU A 206 2.44 1.79 11.18
C LEU A 206 1.32 1.44 12.17
N LEU A 207 1.65 0.69 13.23
CA LEU A 207 0.69 0.33 14.28
C LEU A 207 0.17 1.58 14.99
N ARG A 208 1.07 2.52 15.34
CA ARG A 208 0.70 3.79 16.02
C ARG A 208 -0.24 4.64 15.16
N VAL A 209 0.07 4.81 13.88
CA VAL A 209 -0.78 5.58 12.94
C VAL A 209 -2.15 4.92 12.77
N ARG A 210 -2.27 3.63 13.05
CA ARG A 210 -3.54 2.88 12.99
C ARG A 210 -4.29 2.81 14.33
N GLY A 211 -3.87 3.59 15.32
CA GLY A 211 -4.56 3.72 16.62
C GLY A 211 -4.20 2.64 17.64
N LEU A 212 -3.19 1.83 17.35
CA LEU A 212 -2.61 0.92 18.34
C LEU A 212 -1.52 1.62 19.14
N GLU A 213 -1.30 1.16 20.38
CA GLU A 213 -0.22 1.64 21.24
C GLU A 213 0.89 0.57 21.32
N PRO A 214 2.00 0.71 20.56
CA PRO A 214 3.12 -0.22 20.66
C PRO A 214 3.85 -0.05 21.99
N VAL A 215 3.93 -1.13 22.77
CA VAL A 215 4.65 -1.21 24.04
C VAL A 215 5.97 -1.93 23.79
N PRO A 216 7.13 -1.24 23.84
CA PRO A 216 8.43 -1.86 23.58
C PRO A 216 8.80 -2.83 24.71
N MET A 217 9.25 -4.03 24.32
CA MET A 217 9.62 -5.12 25.23
C MET A 217 11.03 -5.57 24.96
N ARG A 218 11.78 -5.78 26.03
CA ARG A 218 13.17 -6.23 25.97
C ARG A 218 13.30 -7.59 25.27
N VAL A 219 14.34 -7.71 24.46
CA VAL A 219 14.78 -8.96 23.84
C VAL A 219 16.12 -9.36 24.48
N ASP A 220 16.25 -10.62 24.84
CA ASP A 220 17.49 -11.22 25.32
C ASP A 220 17.97 -12.36 24.38
N GLU A 221 18.94 -13.15 24.81
CA GLU A 221 19.52 -14.25 24.05
C GLU A 221 18.52 -15.39 23.74
N GLU A 222 17.39 -15.43 24.41
CA GLU A 222 16.31 -16.40 24.19
C GLU A 222 15.10 -15.82 23.43
N GLY A 223 15.12 -14.53 23.04
CA GLY A 223 14.02 -13.80 22.41
C GLY A 223 13.33 -12.82 23.36
N ILE A 224 12.08 -12.43 23.05
CA ILE A 224 11.33 -11.48 23.88
C ILE A 224 11.14 -11.97 25.31
N VAL A 225 11.27 -11.07 26.30
CA VAL A 225 11.22 -11.42 27.72
C VAL A 225 9.76 -11.47 28.20
N VAL A 226 9.18 -12.66 28.20
CA VAL A 226 7.75 -12.90 28.43
C VAL A 226 7.27 -12.50 29.83
N HIS A 227 8.10 -12.70 30.88
CA HIS A 227 7.68 -12.38 32.25
C HIS A 227 7.60 -10.87 32.56
N GLU A 228 8.16 -10.03 31.68
CA GLU A 228 8.07 -8.57 31.78
C GLU A 228 6.84 -8.01 31.05
N LEU A 229 6.04 -8.83 30.35
CA LEU A 229 4.89 -8.37 29.59
C LEU A 229 3.83 -7.71 30.49
N PRO A 230 3.40 -6.47 30.16
CA PRO A 230 2.42 -5.74 30.95
C PRO A 230 1.03 -6.40 30.96
N TYR A 231 0.25 -6.12 31.98
CA TYR A 231 -1.05 -6.75 32.17
C TYR A 231 -2.09 -6.37 31.10
N GLY A 232 -2.06 -5.14 30.58
CA GLY A 232 -3.08 -4.59 29.66
C GLY A 232 -2.87 -4.88 28.19
N VAL A 233 -1.84 -5.62 27.83
CA VAL A 233 -1.50 -5.92 26.43
C VAL A 233 -2.47 -6.94 25.84
N ARG A 234 -3.09 -6.60 24.71
CA ARG A 234 -4.04 -7.47 23.98
C ARG A 234 -3.39 -8.32 22.89
N ALA A 235 -2.27 -7.88 22.38
CA ALA A 235 -1.54 -8.62 21.34
C ALA A 235 -0.03 -8.44 21.54
N ILE A 236 0.73 -9.38 21.00
CA ILE A 236 2.19 -9.32 20.98
C ILE A 236 2.68 -9.62 19.58
N LEU A 237 3.58 -8.77 19.06
CA LEU A 237 4.25 -8.94 17.77
C LEU A 237 5.66 -9.44 18.00
N VAL A 238 6.00 -10.60 17.44
CA VAL A 238 7.28 -11.27 17.59
C VAL A 238 7.82 -11.81 16.27
N THR A 239 9.15 -11.94 16.18
CA THR A 239 9.88 -12.55 15.07
C THR A 239 10.65 -13.79 15.56
N PRO A 240 9.96 -14.91 15.93
CA PRO A 240 10.55 -15.98 16.75
C PRO A 240 11.52 -16.89 16.02
N ALA A 241 11.46 -16.94 14.69
CA ALA A 241 12.37 -17.74 13.88
C ALA A 241 13.72 -17.04 13.65
N HIS A 242 13.70 -15.71 13.57
CA HIS A 242 14.86 -14.86 13.33
C HIS A 242 14.55 -13.44 13.79
N GLN A 243 14.90 -13.12 15.03
CA GLN A 243 14.57 -11.82 15.62
C GLN A 243 15.22 -10.67 14.84
N PHE A 244 14.43 -9.70 14.45
CA PHE A 244 14.94 -8.50 13.78
C PHE A 244 15.17 -7.37 14.80
N PRO A 245 16.42 -6.82 14.88
CA PRO A 245 17.57 -7.05 14.00
C PRO A 245 18.66 -7.96 14.59
N THR A 246 18.45 -8.57 15.78
CA THR A 246 19.51 -9.24 16.52
C THR A 246 19.91 -10.62 15.96
N GLY A 247 19.01 -11.26 15.17
CA GLY A 247 19.23 -12.59 14.65
C GLY A 247 18.96 -13.71 15.66
N VAL A 248 18.53 -13.39 16.87
CA VAL A 248 18.22 -14.38 17.91
C VAL A 248 17.07 -15.28 17.48
N VAL A 249 17.24 -16.59 17.69
CA VAL A 249 16.15 -17.57 17.53
C VAL A 249 15.50 -17.78 18.88
N MET A 250 14.19 -17.56 18.97
CA MET A 250 13.45 -17.74 20.22
C MET A 250 13.57 -19.18 20.70
N SER A 251 14.02 -19.36 21.95
CA SER A 251 14.23 -20.67 22.54
C SER A 251 12.93 -21.47 22.65
N PRO A 252 13.00 -22.83 22.65
CA PRO A 252 11.80 -23.65 22.83
C PRO A 252 11.04 -23.34 24.12
N ARG A 253 11.76 -23.06 25.19
CA ARG A 253 11.19 -22.65 26.49
C ARG A 253 10.42 -21.33 26.35
N ARG A 254 11.07 -20.32 25.75
CA ARG A 254 10.45 -19.01 25.59
C ARG A 254 9.20 -19.03 24.67
N ARG A 255 9.20 -19.92 23.66
CA ARG A 255 8.01 -20.20 22.82
C ARG A 255 6.87 -20.76 23.65
N ALA A 256 7.14 -21.74 24.50
CA ALA A 256 6.14 -22.33 25.40
C ALA A 256 5.61 -21.28 26.42
N ASP A 257 6.50 -20.50 27.02
CA ASP A 257 6.15 -19.45 27.98
C ASP A 257 5.26 -18.37 27.33
N LEU A 258 5.57 -17.97 26.08
CA LEU A 258 4.79 -17.01 25.32
C LEU A 258 3.39 -17.52 25.00
N LEU A 259 3.28 -18.76 24.54
CA LEU A 259 1.98 -19.37 24.23
C LEU A 259 1.12 -19.53 25.48
N ALA A 260 1.75 -19.99 26.59
CA ALA A 260 1.04 -20.09 27.87
C ALA A 260 0.61 -18.71 28.44
N TRP A 261 1.44 -17.67 28.24
CA TRP A 261 1.09 -16.30 28.61
C TRP A 261 -0.12 -15.81 27.79
N ALA A 262 -0.08 -15.99 26.47
CA ALA A 262 -1.15 -15.57 25.58
C ALA A 262 -2.48 -16.25 25.93
N GLU A 263 -2.45 -17.55 26.25
CA GLU A 263 -3.63 -18.30 26.68
C GLU A 263 -4.23 -17.77 27.98
N ARG A 264 -3.40 -17.56 29.01
CA ARG A 264 -3.85 -17.03 30.29
C ARG A 264 -4.46 -15.63 30.20
N ARG A 265 -4.08 -14.86 29.17
CA ARG A 265 -4.47 -13.45 29.00
C ARG A 265 -5.50 -13.25 27.91
N ASP A 266 -5.92 -14.28 27.21
CA ASP A 266 -6.73 -14.18 26.00
C ASP A 266 -6.11 -13.18 25.00
N ALA A 267 -4.77 -13.22 24.91
CA ALA A 267 -4.00 -12.32 24.08
C ALA A 267 -3.63 -12.97 22.73
N ILE A 268 -3.49 -12.15 21.69
CA ILE A 268 -3.18 -12.59 20.35
C ILE A 268 -1.67 -12.54 20.13
N VAL A 269 -1.09 -13.65 19.64
CA VAL A 269 0.31 -13.69 19.19
C VAL A 269 0.33 -13.44 17.68
N ILE A 270 1.00 -12.37 17.27
CA ILE A 270 1.26 -12.01 15.87
C ILE A 270 2.69 -12.44 15.56
N GLU A 271 2.86 -13.48 14.77
CA GLU A 271 4.17 -13.97 14.32
C GLU A 271 4.52 -13.37 12.97
N ASP A 272 5.55 -12.50 12.93
CA ASP A 272 6.11 -11.98 11.68
C ASP A 272 7.23 -12.89 11.20
N ASP A 273 6.94 -13.65 10.16
CA ASP A 273 7.78 -14.71 9.61
C ASP A 273 8.33 -14.29 8.24
N TYR A 274 9.26 -13.33 8.25
CA TYR A 274 9.73 -12.64 7.05
C TYR A 274 10.82 -13.38 6.26
N ASP A 275 11.64 -14.24 6.91
CA ASP A 275 12.78 -14.89 6.27
C ASP A 275 13.11 -16.31 6.80
N ALA A 276 12.26 -16.90 7.59
CA ALA A 276 12.53 -18.19 8.24
C ALA A 276 12.78 -19.36 7.27
N GLU A 277 12.40 -19.23 6.02
CA GLU A 277 12.66 -20.20 4.95
C GLU A 277 14.09 -20.12 4.42
N TYR A 278 14.80 -18.99 4.63
CA TYR A 278 16.15 -18.74 4.13
C TYR A 278 17.21 -19.06 5.17
N ARG A 279 17.16 -20.28 5.73
CA ARG A 279 18.20 -20.77 6.62
C ARG A 279 19.13 -21.70 5.85
N TYR A 280 20.40 -21.31 5.81
CA TYR A 280 21.43 -22.03 5.06
C TYR A 280 22.22 -23.02 5.92
N ASP A 281 22.15 -22.88 7.26
CA ASP A 281 22.93 -23.61 8.24
C ASP A 281 22.19 -24.81 8.86
N ARG A 282 20.87 -24.77 8.86
CA ARG A 282 20.01 -25.81 9.48
C ARG A 282 18.57 -25.77 8.96
N ALA A 283 17.79 -26.77 9.35
CA ALA A 283 16.38 -26.84 8.98
C ALA A 283 15.58 -25.61 9.49
N PRO A 284 14.55 -25.15 8.76
CA PRO A 284 13.67 -24.08 9.20
C PRO A 284 13.05 -24.36 10.57
N VAL A 285 12.95 -23.34 11.41
CA VAL A 285 12.28 -23.45 12.71
C VAL A 285 10.77 -23.41 12.48
N GLY A 286 10.00 -24.31 13.11
CA GLY A 286 8.55 -24.36 13.01
C GLY A 286 7.88 -23.06 13.52
N ALA A 287 6.71 -22.72 12.96
CA ALA A 287 5.91 -21.60 13.42
C ALA A 287 5.32 -21.87 14.81
N LEU A 288 5.09 -20.79 15.57
CA LEU A 288 4.43 -20.88 16.89
C LEU A 288 3.03 -21.48 16.77
N GLN A 289 2.32 -21.15 15.69
CA GLN A 289 0.96 -21.64 15.43
C GLN A 289 0.89 -23.18 15.39
N GLY A 290 1.93 -23.84 14.83
CA GLY A 290 1.98 -25.30 14.76
C GLY A 290 2.32 -26.03 16.08
N LEU A 291 2.73 -25.30 17.12
CA LEU A 291 3.04 -25.87 18.44
C LEU A 291 1.78 -26.13 19.28
N ARG A 292 0.61 -25.71 18.83
CA ARG A 292 -0.65 -25.96 19.53
C ARG A 292 -1.44 -27.08 18.86
N PRO A 293 -1.67 -28.20 19.54
CA PRO A 293 -2.37 -29.35 18.98
C PRO A 293 -3.90 -29.18 18.94
N ASP A 294 -4.46 -28.09 19.46
CA ASP A 294 -5.92 -27.92 19.57
C ASP A 294 -6.46 -26.99 18.46
N PRO A 295 -7.11 -27.54 17.40
CA PRO A 295 -7.78 -26.73 16.38
C PRO A 295 -8.99 -25.95 16.94
N MET A 296 -9.42 -26.21 18.17
CA MET A 296 -10.55 -25.57 18.84
C MET A 296 -10.23 -24.16 19.37
N TRP A 297 -8.99 -23.65 19.20
CA TRP A 297 -8.63 -22.30 19.70
C TRP A 297 -9.38 -21.19 18.96
N ASN A 298 -9.74 -21.41 17.68
CA ASN A 298 -10.58 -20.49 16.91
C ASN A 298 -12.07 -20.56 17.25
N THR A 299 -12.52 -21.58 18.00
CA THR A 299 -13.94 -21.80 18.24
C THR A 299 -14.38 -21.62 19.71
N ARG A 300 -13.45 -21.62 20.68
CA ARG A 300 -13.83 -21.48 22.12
C ARG A 300 -14.15 -20.06 22.57
N SER A 301 -13.71 -19.03 21.86
CA SER A 301 -14.04 -17.65 22.25
C SER A 301 -15.41 -17.17 21.77
N GLY A 302 -16.14 -17.91 20.97
CA GLY A 302 -17.47 -17.54 20.47
C GLY A 302 -17.55 -16.17 19.77
N ARG A 303 -16.38 -15.55 19.53
CA ARG A 303 -16.22 -14.26 18.89
C ARG A 303 -15.21 -14.38 17.77
N SER A 304 -15.70 -14.78 16.61
CA SER A 304 -14.99 -14.45 15.37
C SER A 304 -14.85 -12.93 15.35
N PRO A 305 -13.62 -12.35 15.14
CA PRO A 305 -13.46 -10.92 15.00
C PRO A 305 -14.20 -10.35 13.78
N CYS A 306 -14.82 -11.19 12.96
CA CYS A 306 -15.58 -10.81 11.76
C CYS A 306 -17.10 -10.95 11.88
N SER A 307 -17.68 -11.30 13.04
CA SER A 307 -19.12 -11.22 13.21
C SER A 307 -19.49 -9.78 13.61
N ALA A 308 -19.75 -8.94 12.61
CA ALA A 308 -20.48 -7.69 12.81
C ALA A 308 -21.85 -7.99 13.48
N PRO A 309 -22.33 -7.16 14.44
CA PRO A 309 -23.64 -7.37 15.01
C PRO A 309 -24.69 -7.10 13.93
N THR A 310 -25.29 -8.14 13.38
CA THR A 310 -26.58 -8.04 12.68
C THR A 310 -27.64 -7.78 13.72
N GLY A 311 -27.91 -6.53 13.99
CA GLY A 311 -28.96 -6.05 14.87
C GLY A 311 -29.72 -4.90 14.25
N ALA A 312 -30.44 -5.18 13.17
CA ALA A 312 -31.62 -4.39 12.82
C ALA A 312 -32.84 -5.21 13.24
N ARG A 313 -33.47 -4.85 14.33
CA ARG A 313 -34.83 -5.24 14.62
C ARG A 313 -35.74 -4.17 14.03
N SER A 314 -36.75 -4.67 13.30
CA SER A 314 -37.95 -4.00 12.78
C SER A 314 -38.48 -2.85 13.63
#